data_09dd4927bf4309d843da2a0dcefb4108
#
_entry.id   09dd4927bf4309d843da2a0dcefb4108
#
_cell.length_a   1.000
_cell.length_b   1.000
_cell.length_c   1.000
_cell.angle_alpha   90.00
_cell.angle_beta   90.00
_cell.angle_gamma   90.00
#
_symmetry.space_group_name_H-M   'P 1'
#
loop_
_entity.id
_entity.type
_entity.pdbx_description
1 polymer ?
#
loop_
_entity_poly.entity_id
_entity_poly.type
_entity_poly.pdbx_seq_one_letter_code
_entity_poly.pdbx_strand_id
1 'polypeptide(L)'
;IDEIDALVRGHGEASILPIVKNAVENFGDRDKVDLAKVANTTWKKYSPDGAFSIVNNEENYFASCGDLDKLNFTNIALLNNYETYKNSFRLNVAYSKTISREDNLKITPVRAYHLPLFVGRGCPTECKLCAGRQKNQIKMNSSGAVVMRSIEKVCDSIEEIKSYGFDQLIVCTDPFPDKPQYFIDLFRRIRERGIEIEMFFESW
;
A
#
# COMPACT_ATOMS: atom_id res chain seq x y z
N ILE A 1 20.11 -17.67 2.30
CA ILE A 1 18.86 -17.43 1.55
C ILE A 1 19.17 -17.71 0.09
N ASP A 2 19.25 -19.00 -0.25
CA ASP A 2 19.78 -19.41 -1.57
C ASP A 2 18.77 -19.21 -2.69
N GLU A 3 17.47 -19.15 -2.37
CA GLU A 3 16.37 -19.03 -3.33
C GLU A 3 16.03 -17.57 -3.71
N ILE A 4 16.64 -16.58 -3.06
CA ILE A 4 16.37 -15.16 -3.35
C ILE A 4 17.50 -14.58 -4.18
N ASP A 5 17.22 -14.17 -5.42
CA ASP A 5 18.18 -13.55 -6.31
C ASP A 5 18.27 -12.03 -6.19
N ALA A 6 17.16 -11.37 -5.84
CA ALA A 6 17.12 -9.92 -5.64
C ALA A 6 16.15 -9.51 -4.53
N LEU A 7 16.48 -8.44 -3.82
CA LEU A 7 15.69 -7.83 -2.76
C LEU A 7 15.59 -6.33 -3.03
N VAL A 8 14.38 -5.79 -3.01
CA VAL A 8 14.18 -4.34 -3.04
C VAL A 8 14.03 -3.81 -1.61
N ARG A 9 14.81 -2.80 -1.26
CA ARG A 9 14.79 -2.15 0.04
C ARG A 9 13.95 -0.88 -0.04
N GLY A 10 12.99 -0.73 0.86
CA GLY A 10 12.12 0.46 0.89
C GLY A 10 11.14 0.54 -0.27
N HIS A 11 11.12 1.68 -0.98
CA HIS A 11 10.18 1.96 -2.06
C HIS A 11 10.56 1.20 -3.33
N GLY A 12 9.68 0.36 -3.83
CA GLY A 12 9.95 -0.57 -4.92
C GLY A 12 9.36 -0.21 -6.28
N GLU A 13 8.59 0.85 -6.37
CA GLU A 13 7.81 1.19 -7.56
C GLU A 13 8.69 1.41 -8.81
N ALA A 14 9.84 2.05 -8.64
CA ALA A 14 10.80 2.25 -9.73
C ALA A 14 11.68 1.02 -10.01
N SER A 15 11.76 0.08 -9.05
CA SER A 15 12.72 -1.02 -9.11
C SER A 15 12.11 -2.29 -9.69
N ILE A 16 10.84 -2.58 -9.40
CA ILE A 16 10.24 -3.88 -9.74
C ILE A 16 10.18 -4.13 -11.26
N LEU A 17 9.81 -3.13 -12.04
CA LEU A 17 9.68 -3.29 -13.48
C LEU A 17 11.03 -3.53 -14.18
N PRO A 18 12.11 -2.76 -13.89
CA PRO A 18 13.45 -3.06 -14.40
C PRO A 18 13.95 -4.44 -13.99
N ILE A 19 13.70 -4.90 -12.75
CA ILE A 19 14.08 -6.24 -12.30
C ILE A 19 13.39 -7.31 -13.15
N VAL A 20 12.05 -7.21 -13.28
CA VAL A 20 11.28 -8.19 -14.05
C VAL A 20 11.70 -8.21 -15.53
N LYS A 21 11.86 -7.05 -16.15
CA LYS A 21 12.30 -6.94 -17.54
C LYS A 21 13.66 -7.62 -17.74
N ASN A 22 14.63 -7.27 -16.90
CA ASN A 22 15.99 -7.84 -17.00
C ASN A 22 15.98 -9.38 -16.79
N ALA A 23 15.18 -9.86 -15.81
CA ALA A 23 15.06 -11.29 -15.55
C ALA A 23 14.38 -12.05 -16.72
N VAL A 24 13.39 -11.44 -17.38
CA VAL A 24 12.72 -12.04 -18.55
C VAL A 24 13.62 -12.05 -19.77
N GLU A 25 14.31 -10.94 -20.04
CA GLU A 25 15.26 -10.81 -21.17
C GLU A 25 16.43 -11.79 -21.07
N ASN A 26 16.85 -12.13 -19.86
CA ASN A 26 17.96 -13.05 -19.59
C ASN A 26 17.48 -14.37 -18.95
N PHE A 27 16.26 -14.81 -19.28
CA PHE A 27 15.70 -16.02 -18.71
C PHE A 27 16.56 -17.25 -19.02
N GLY A 28 17.02 -17.93 -17.97
CA GLY A 28 17.92 -19.07 -18.06
C GLY A 28 19.42 -18.73 -17.94
N ASP A 29 19.80 -17.47 -18.17
CA ASP A 29 21.20 -17.00 -18.17
C ASP A 29 21.43 -16.04 -16.99
N ARG A 30 21.57 -16.58 -15.78
CA ARG A 30 21.69 -15.78 -14.54
C ARG A 30 22.91 -14.85 -14.54
N ASP A 31 24.00 -15.23 -15.21
CA ASP A 31 25.22 -14.43 -15.34
C ASP A 31 25.06 -13.19 -16.21
N LYS A 32 24.03 -13.15 -17.06
CA LYS A 32 23.67 -11.98 -17.88
C LYS A 32 22.73 -10.99 -17.19
N VAL A 33 22.14 -11.37 -16.06
CA VAL A 33 21.28 -10.47 -15.28
C VAL A 33 22.13 -9.35 -14.69
N ASP A 34 21.81 -8.10 -15.04
CA ASP A 34 22.50 -6.90 -14.53
C ASP A 34 21.50 -5.91 -13.94
N LEU A 35 21.53 -5.80 -12.63
CA LEU A 35 20.69 -4.88 -11.86
C LEU A 35 21.48 -3.69 -11.27
N ALA A 36 22.72 -3.45 -11.72
CA ALA A 36 23.61 -2.43 -11.13
C ALA A 36 23.01 -1.00 -11.13
N LYS A 37 22.11 -0.69 -12.06
CA LYS A 37 21.44 0.62 -12.17
C LYS A 37 20.04 0.65 -11.55
N VAL A 38 19.60 -0.43 -10.95
CA VAL A 38 18.26 -0.50 -10.35
C VAL A 38 18.33 0.01 -8.90
N ALA A 39 17.75 1.15 -8.65
CA ALA A 39 17.75 1.78 -7.33
C ALA A 39 17.19 0.85 -6.23
N ASN A 40 17.63 1.04 -5.00
CA ASN A 40 17.11 0.37 -3.80
C ASN A 40 17.25 -1.17 -3.83
N THR A 41 18.12 -1.74 -4.66
CA THR A 41 18.21 -3.18 -4.87
C THR A 41 19.48 -3.77 -4.25
N THR A 42 19.33 -4.89 -3.56
CA THR A 42 20.41 -5.82 -3.20
C THR A 42 20.21 -7.08 -4.00
N TRP A 43 21.22 -7.54 -4.71
CA TRP A 43 21.08 -8.66 -5.64
C TRP A 43 22.32 -9.54 -5.75
N LYS A 44 22.13 -10.77 -6.22
CA LYS A 44 23.21 -11.70 -6.54
C LYS A 44 23.69 -11.45 -7.97
N LYS A 45 24.93 -11.03 -8.11
CA LYS A 45 25.60 -10.97 -9.42
C LYS A 45 26.33 -12.28 -9.64
N TYR A 46 25.83 -13.07 -10.57
CA TYR A 46 26.41 -14.35 -10.93
C TYR A 46 27.57 -14.18 -11.92
N SER A 47 28.52 -15.08 -11.83
CA SER A 47 29.59 -15.28 -12.82
C SER A 47 29.31 -16.52 -13.65
N PRO A 48 29.98 -16.68 -14.84
CA PRO A 48 29.71 -17.80 -15.74
C PRO A 48 29.99 -19.20 -15.14
N ASP A 49 30.82 -19.28 -14.10
CA ASP A 49 31.08 -20.50 -13.33
C ASP A 49 30.02 -20.84 -12.29
N GLY A 50 28.97 -20.00 -12.19
CA GLY A 50 27.88 -20.17 -11.24
C GLY A 50 28.14 -19.62 -9.84
N ALA A 51 29.31 -19.06 -9.56
CA ALA A 51 29.57 -18.34 -8.33
C ALA A 51 28.81 -17.01 -8.32
N PHE A 52 28.57 -16.42 -7.14
CA PHE A 52 27.92 -15.12 -7.05
C PHE A 52 28.57 -14.20 -6.01
N SER A 53 28.40 -12.92 -6.21
CA SER A 53 28.69 -11.88 -5.25
C SER A 53 27.42 -11.10 -4.92
N ILE A 54 27.33 -10.55 -3.68
CA ILE A 54 26.22 -9.69 -3.29
C ILE A 54 26.56 -8.26 -3.65
N VAL A 55 25.71 -7.64 -4.45
CA VAL A 55 25.81 -6.23 -4.84
C VAL A 55 24.70 -5.45 -4.15
N ASN A 56 25.05 -4.36 -3.48
CA ASN A 56 24.14 -3.42 -2.87
C ASN A 56 24.14 -2.11 -3.66
N ASN A 57 23.04 -1.83 -4.32
CA ASN A 57 22.86 -0.56 -5.01
C ASN A 57 22.47 0.53 -4.03
N GLU A 58 22.58 1.80 -4.42
CA GLU A 58 22.21 2.93 -3.59
C GLU A 58 20.71 2.98 -3.33
N GLU A 59 20.34 3.44 -2.12
CA GLU A 59 18.96 3.76 -1.75
C GLU A 59 18.70 5.23 -2.06
N ASN A 60 18.32 5.51 -3.28
CA ASN A 60 18.13 6.87 -3.79
C ASN A 60 16.74 7.12 -4.41
N TYR A 61 15.86 6.11 -4.38
CA TYR A 61 14.49 6.27 -4.85
C TYR A 61 13.50 6.27 -3.70
N PHE A 62 12.71 7.35 -3.62
CA PHE A 62 11.60 7.53 -2.71
C PHE A 62 10.39 7.98 -3.53
N ALA A 63 9.29 7.20 -3.48
CA ALA A 63 8.10 7.53 -4.22
C ALA A 63 7.56 8.91 -3.82
N SER A 64 7.35 9.76 -4.79
CA SER A 64 6.66 11.04 -4.65
C SER A 64 5.14 10.86 -4.72
N CYS A 65 4.38 11.93 -4.43
CA CYS A 65 2.93 11.97 -4.70
C CYS A 65 2.63 11.56 -6.15
N GLY A 66 3.35 12.14 -7.12
CA GLY A 66 3.16 11.82 -8.54
C GLY A 66 3.49 10.36 -8.90
N ASP A 67 4.40 9.70 -8.18
CA ASP A 67 4.68 8.28 -8.39
C ASP A 67 3.55 7.43 -7.82
N LEU A 68 3.04 7.76 -6.63
CA LEU A 68 1.89 7.06 -6.06
C LEU A 68 0.62 7.23 -6.91
N ASP A 69 0.43 8.40 -7.50
CA ASP A 69 -0.73 8.69 -8.35
C ASP A 69 -0.73 7.93 -9.68
N LYS A 70 0.43 7.47 -10.15
CA LYS A 70 0.54 6.59 -11.34
C LYS A 70 0.14 5.14 -11.06
N LEU A 71 0.05 4.75 -9.79
CA LEU A 71 -0.29 3.39 -9.39
C LEU A 71 -1.81 3.26 -9.25
N ASN A 72 -2.36 2.18 -9.80
CA ASN A 72 -3.73 1.79 -9.51
C ASN A 72 -3.75 0.83 -8.32
N PHE A 73 -4.02 1.35 -7.13
CA PHE A 73 -4.14 0.55 -5.89
C PHE A 73 -5.46 -0.22 -5.80
N THR A 74 -6.39 0.04 -6.71
CA THR A 74 -7.76 -0.48 -6.68
C THR A 74 -8.12 -1.27 -7.94
N ASN A 75 -7.11 -1.75 -8.67
CA ASN A 75 -7.33 -2.50 -9.91
C ASN A 75 -7.93 -3.89 -9.64
N ILE A 76 -9.20 -3.89 -9.24
CA ILE A 76 -9.99 -5.08 -8.91
C ILE A 76 -10.17 -5.96 -10.15
N ALA A 77 -10.12 -5.37 -11.36
CA ALA A 77 -10.23 -6.10 -12.62
C ALA A 77 -9.11 -7.15 -12.82
N LEU A 78 -7.99 -7.02 -12.13
CA LEU A 78 -6.92 -8.04 -12.14
C LEU A 78 -7.27 -9.28 -11.29
N LEU A 79 -8.29 -9.21 -10.46
CA LEU A 79 -8.72 -10.32 -9.63
C LEU A 79 -9.76 -11.16 -10.39
N ASN A 80 -9.38 -12.29 -10.93
CA ASN A 80 -10.28 -13.20 -11.67
C ASN A 80 -11.52 -13.62 -10.86
N ASN A 81 -11.41 -13.61 -9.51
CA ASN A 81 -12.47 -14.04 -8.59
C ASN A 81 -12.84 -12.93 -7.61
N TYR A 82 -12.96 -11.68 -8.08
CA TYR A 82 -13.21 -10.55 -7.18
C TYR A 82 -14.49 -10.71 -6.34
N GLU A 83 -15.53 -11.39 -6.87
CA GLU A 83 -16.75 -11.69 -6.11
C GLU A 83 -16.47 -12.58 -4.89
N THR A 84 -15.53 -13.52 -4.98
CA THR A 84 -15.09 -14.34 -3.84
C THR A 84 -14.39 -13.45 -2.81
N TYR A 85 -13.51 -12.56 -3.24
CA TYR A 85 -12.87 -11.60 -2.35
C TYR A 85 -13.89 -10.68 -1.70
N LYS A 86 -14.78 -10.08 -2.47
CA LYS A 86 -15.87 -9.23 -1.99
C LYS A 86 -16.69 -9.94 -0.91
N ASN A 87 -17.03 -11.22 -1.12
CA ASN A 87 -17.76 -12.03 -0.15
C ASN A 87 -16.92 -12.45 1.07
N SER A 88 -15.60 -12.55 0.92
CA SER A 88 -14.67 -12.91 2.01
C SER A 88 -14.36 -11.73 2.93
N PHE A 89 -14.35 -10.52 2.38
CA PHE A 89 -14.22 -9.28 3.15
C PHE A 89 -15.50 -8.91 3.93
N ARG A 90 -16.37 -9.87 4.19
CA ARG A 90 -17.45 -9.71 5.18
C ARG A 90 -16.84 -9.69 6.57
N LEU A 91 -16.27 -8.57 6.94
CA LEU A 91 -15.98 -8.32 8.34
C LEU A 91 -17.33 -8.27 9.07
N ASN A 92 -17.57 -9.27 9.91
CA ASN A 92 -18.59 -9.19 10.94
C ASN A 92 -18.15 -8.15 11.97
N VAL A 93 -18.04 -6.91 11.56
CA VAL A 93 -17.74 -5.82 12.47
C VAL A 93 -19.06 -5.42 13.07
N ALA A 94 -19.35 -5.98 14.20
CA ALA A 94 -20.40 -5.52 15.06
C ALA A 94 -19.99 -4.19 15.70
N TYR A 95 -20.10 -3.10 14.98
CA TYR A 95 -20.14 -1.79 15.61
C TYR A 95 -21.58 -1.43 15.93
N SER A 96 -22.00 -1.82 17.11
CA SER A 96 -23.17 -1.21 17.72
C SER A 96 -22.86 0.26 18.02
N LYS A 97 -23.56 1.19 17.38
CA LYS A 97 -23.50 2.62 17.71
C LYS A 97 -23.95 2.95 19.14
N THR A 98 -24.46 1.96 19.87
CA THR A 98 -24.90 2.07 21.26
C THR A 98 -24.65 0.75 21.97
N ILE A 99 -23.44 0.56 22.45
CA ILE A 99 -23.22 -0.46 23.48
C ILE A 99 -23.62 0.18 24.81
N SER A 100 -24.86 0.00 25.24
CA SER A 100 -25.16 0.16 26.65
C SER A 100 -24.52 -1.03 27.40
N ARG A 101 -23.93 -0.76 28.54
CA ARG A 101 -23.24 -1.75 29.39
C ARG A 101 -24.16 -2.89 29.85
N GLU A 102 -25.45 -2.80 29.60
CA GLU A 102 -26.49 -3.72 30.08
C GLU A 102 -27.06 -4.64 28.98
N ASP A 103 -26.88 -4.29 27.71
CA ASP A 103 -27.24 -5.19 26.63
C ASP A 103 -26.07 -6.09 26.28
N ASN A 104 -26.09 -7.29 26.81
CA ASN A 104 -25.25 -8.38 26.33
C ASN A 104 -25.26 -8.37 24.80
N LEU A 105 -24.13 -8.01 24.23
CA LEU A 105 -23.72 -8.04 22.84
C LEU A 105 -24.65 -8.87 21.94
N LYS A 106 -25.78 -8.34 21.56
CA LYS A 106 -26.45 -8.77 20.34
C LYS A 106 -25.65 -8.17 19.18
N ILE A 107 -24.56 -8.84 18.87
CA ILE A 107 -23.76 -8.55 17.71
C ILE A 107 -24.65 -8.83 16.51
N THR A 108 -25.29 -7.79 15.99
CA THR A 108 -25.94 -7.88 14.68
C THR A 108 -24.81 -7.84 13.66
N PRO A 109 -24.56 -8.92 12.90
CA PRO A 109 -23.54 -8.89 11.88
C PRO A 109 -23.93 -7.86 10.83
N VAL A 110 -23.27 -6.71 10.83
CA VAL A 110 -23.37 -5.77 9.73
C VAL A 110 -22.63 -6.40 8.55
N ARG A 111 -23.38 -6.77 7.53
CA ARG A 111 -22.80 -7.24 6.27
C ARG A 111 -22.26 -6.02 5.53
N ALA A 112 -20.97 -5.80 5.65
CA ALA A 112 -20.32 -4.71 4.98
C ALA A 112 -19.20 -5.25 4.07
N TYR A 113 -19.10 -4.70 2.88
CA TYR A 113 -18.02 -5.00 1.95
C TYR A 113 -16.97 -3.92 2.08
N HIS A 114 -15.87 -4.25 2.79
CA HIS A 114 -14.76 -3.32 2.99
C HIS A 114 -13.66 -3.59 1.98
N LEU A 115 -13.10 -2.53 1.42
CA LEU A 115 -11.85 -2.59 0.69
C LEU A 115 -10.85 -1.60 1.29
N PRO A 116 -9.56 -1.98 1.42
CA PRO A 116 -8.55 -1.04 1.89
C PRO A 116 -8.35 0.11 0.89
N LEU A 117 -8.42 1.34 1.37
CA LEU A 117 -8.12 2.55 0.62
C LEU A 117 -6.75 3.09 1.05
N PHE A 118 -5.81 3.10 0.12
CA PHE A 118 -4.49 3.68 0.34
C PHE A 118 -4.50 5.15 -0.07
N VAL A 119 -4.41 6.04 0.90
CA VAL A 119 -4.38 7.51 0.68
C VAL A 119 -2.96 8.06 0.70
N GLY A 120 -2.01 7.29 1.19
CA GLY A 120 -0.61 7.70 1.29
C GLY A 120 0.29 6.61 1.85
N ARG A 121 1.51 6.98 2.12
CA ARG A 121 2.56 6.11 2.66
C ARG A 121 3.37 6.88 3.70
N GLY A 122 3.88 6.14 4.69
CA GLY A 122 4.65 6.70 5.79
C GLY A 122 3.83 6.84 7.07
N CYS A 123 4.51 7.03 8.19
CA CYS A 123 3.89 7.29 9.49
C CYS A 123 4.77 8.26 10.27
N PRO A 124 4.22 9.38 10.79
CA PRO A 124 5.00 10.35 11.56
C PRO A 124 5.21 9.96 13.02
N THR A 125 4.56 8.89 13.48
CA THR A 125 4.52 8.52 14.90
C THR A 125 5.64 7.57 15.32
N GLU A 126 6.04 7.66 16.59
CA GLU A 126 7.11 6.86 17.21
C GLU A 126 6.55 5.78 18.17
N CYS A 127 5.49 5.07 17.75
CA CYS A 127 4.89 4.02 18.57
C CYS A 127 5.89 2.92 18.91
N LYS A 128 6.09 2.64 20.19
CA LYS A 128 7.17 1.76 20.69
C LYS A 128 7.11 0.33 20.15
N LEU A 129 5.91 -0.21 19.96
CA LEU A 129 5.68 -1.59 19.50
C LEU A 129 5.48 -1.72 17.99
N CYS A 130 5.37 -0.60 17.26
CA CYS A 130 5.07 -0.63 15.84
C CYS A 130 6.35 -0.73 15.00
N ALA A 131 6.41 -1.74 14.13
CA ALA A 131 7.49 -1.87 13.16
C ALA A 131 7.49 -0.74 12.11
N GLY A 132 6.31 -0.16 11.82
CA GLY A 132 6.12 0.93 10.86
C GLY A 132 6.39 2.34 11.40
N ARG A 133 6.85 2.50 12.66
CA ARG A 133 7.15 3.82 13.24
C ARG A 133 8.20 4.59 12.44
N GLN A 134 8.14 5.92 12.51
CA GLN A 134 9.01 6.83 11.75
C GLN A 134 10.50 6.47 11.83
N LYS A 135 11.02 6.22 13.03
CA LYS A 135 12.44 5.85 13.23
C LYS A 135 12.83 4.58 12.46
N ASN A 136 11.95 3.59 12.42
CA ASN A 136 12.21 2.36 11.67
C ASN A 136 12.13 2.63 10.16
N GLN A 137 11.19 3.45 9.72
CA GLN A 137 11.10 3.84 8.31
C GLN A 137 12.34 4.61 7.86
N ILE A 138 12.82 5.57 8.65
CA ILE A 138 14.09 6.26 8.37
C ILE A 138 15.23 5.24 8.26
N LYS A 139 15.31 4.28 9.18
CA LYS A 139 16.36 3.26 9.19
C LYS A 139 16.28 2.30 7.99
N MET A 140 15.07 1.93 7.57
CA MET A 140 14.86 0.93 6.51
C MET A 140 14.80 1.54 5.12
N ASN A 141 14.31 2.77 5.01
CA ASN A 141 14.01 3.42 3.74
C ASN A 141 14.81 4.72 3.54
N SER A 142 15.71 5.05 4.47
CA SER A 142 16.45 6.33 4.51
C SER A 142 15.54 7.58 4.47
N SER A 143 14.23 7.41 4.67
CA SER A 143 13.23 8.47 4.67
C SER A 143 12.11 8.19 5.66
N GLY A 144 11.77 9.20 6.48
CA GLY A 144 10.60 9.18 7.36
C GLY A 144 9.46 10.07 6.84
N ALA A 145 9.51 10.47 5.57
CA ALA A 145 8.51 11.35 5.01
C ALA A 145 7.15 10.66 4.85
N VAL A 146 6.08 11.36 5.22
CA VAL A 146 4.71 10.97 4.87
C VAL A 146 4.39 11.53 3.50
N VAL A 147 4.10 10.66 2.55
CA VAL A 147 3.76 11.00 1.16
C VAL A 147 2.31 10.67 0.91
N MET A 148 1.50 11.69 0.59
CA MET A 148 0.07 11.53 0.28
C MET A 148 -0.13 11.45 -1.22
N ARG A 149 -1.13 10.70 -1.67
CA ARG A 149 -1.66 10.73 -3.03
C ARG A 149 -2.44 12.03 -3.24
N SER A 150 -2.59 12.47 -4.48
CA SER A 150 -3.49 13.59 -4.75
C SER A 150 -4.94 13.23 -4.41
N ILE A 151 -5.68 14.23 -3.94
CA ILE A 151 -7.10 14.08 -3.56
C ILE A 151 -7.92 13.58 -4.74
N GLU A 152 -7.64 14.07 -5.96
CA GLU A 152 -8.34 13.64 -7.16
C GLU A 152 -8.16 12.15 -7.42
N LYS A 153 -6.92 11.63 -7.31
CA LYS A 153 -6.63 10.20 -7.50
C LYS A 153 -7.20 9.31 -6.41
N VAL A 154 -7.31 9.82 -5.20
CA VAL A 154 -8.00 9.10 -4.12
C VAL A 154 -9.51 9.05 -4.41
N CYS A 155 -10.12 10.13 -4.84
CA CYS A 155 -11.54 10.14 -5.25
C CYS A 155 -11.80 9.21 -6.43
N ASP A 156 -10.93 9.21 -7.46
CA ASP A 156 -11.03 8.28 -8.60
C ASP A 156 -11.01 6.81 -8.11
N SER A 157 -10.13 6.50 -7.15
CA SER A 157 -10.06 5.16 -6.54
C SER A 157 -11.33 4.80 -5.78
N ILE A 158 -11.93 5.74 -5.06
CA ILE A 158 -13.19 5.51 -4.34
C ILE A 158 -14.33 5.22 -5.33
N GLU A 159 -14.42 5.98 -6.41
CA GLU A 159 -15.44 5.77 -7.46
C GLU A 159 -15.24 4.41 -8.15
N GLU A 160 -13.99 4.02 -8.44
CA GLU A 160 -13.67 2.70 -8.98
C GLU A 160 -14.12 1.59 -8.03
N ILE A 161 -13.77 1.65 -6.75
CA ILE A 161 -14.16 0.68 -5.73
C ILE A 161 -15.69 0.58 -5.64
N LYS A 162 -16.39 1.71 -5.65
CA LYS A 162 -17.85 1.77 -5.66
C LYS A 162 -18.47 1.07 -6.86
N SER A 163 -17.86 1.24 -8.05
CA SER A 163 -18.36 0.61 -9.28
C SER A 163 -18.34 -0.93 -9.23
N TYR A 164 -17.48 -1.51 -8.39
CA TYR A 164 -17.45 -2.94 -8.11
C TYR A 164 -18.42 -3.38 -6.99
N GLY A 165 -19.23 -2.46 -6.47
CA GLY A 165 -20.27 -2.75 -5.48
C GLY A 165 -19.74 -2.87 -4.05
N PHE A 166 -18.63 -2.22 -3.74
CA PHE A 166 -18.20 -2.01 -2.36
C PHE A 166 -18.87 -0.74 -1.82
N ASP A 167 -19.40 -0.83 -0.63
CA ASP A 167 -20.15 0.24 0.06
C ASP A 167 -19.38 0.81 1.26
N GLN A 168 -18.29 0.15 1.64
CA GLN A 168 -17.46 0.55 2.76
C GLN A 168 -15.98 0.47 2.43
N LEU A 169 -15.20 1.40 2.98
CA LEU A 169 -13.74 1.47 2.85
C LEU A 169 -13.08 1.51 4.22
N ILE A 170 -11.89 0.90 4.31
CA ILE A 170 -10.98 1.10 5.44
C ILE A 170 -9.80 1.93 4.96
N VAL A 171 -9.59 3.09 5.57
CA VAL A 171 -8.42 3.91 5.27
C VAL A 171 -7.21 3.33 6.01
N CYS A 172 -6.27 2.76 5.25
CA CYS A 172 -5.15 2.00 5.78
C CYS A 172 -3.92 2.83 6.17
N THR A 173 -4.01 4.15 6.08
CA THR A 173 -2.91 5.04 6.44
C THR A 173 -3.38 5.94 7.56
N ASP A 174 -2.59 6.04 8.63
CA ASP A 174 -2.83 6.97 9.73
C ASP A 174 -1.90 8.20 9.70
N PRO A 175 -1.99 9.05 8.68
CA PRO A 175 -1.30 10.34 8.64
C PRO A 175 -2.12 11.46 9.30
N PHE A 176 -3.22 11.13 9.97
CA PHE A 176 -4.22 12.08 10.45
C PHE A 176 -3.63 13.20 11.33
N PRO A 177 -2.78 12.88 12.33
CA PRO A 177 -2.21 13.91 13.20
C PRO A 177 -1.29 14.88 12.46
N ASP A 178 -0.63 14.42 11.40
CA ASP A 178 0.36 15.18 10.64
C ASP A 178 -0.24 15.96 9.46
N LYS A 179 -1.37 15.50 8.92
CA LYS A 179 -1.99 16.03 7.70
C LYS A 179 -3.50 16.30 7.84
N PRO A 180 -3.97 17.01 8.87
CA PRO A 180 -5.40 17.20 9.09
C PRO A 180 -6.07 17.94 7.93
N GLN A 181 -5.38 18.92 7.33
CA GLN A 181 -5.93 19.71 6.21
C GLN A 181 -6.17 18.84 4.97
N TYR A 182 -5.30 17.88 4.69
CA TYR A 182 -5.49 16.94 3.59
C TYR A 182 -6.82 16.19 3.70
N PHE A 183 -7.16 15.68 4.89
CA PHE A 183 -8.41 14.95 5.10
C PHE A 183 -9.64 15.86 5.03
N ILE A 184 -9.55 17.09 5.54
CA ILE A 184 -10.62 18.09 5.40
C ILE A 184 -10.91 18.33 3.90
N ASP A 185 -9.87 18.53 3.10
CA ASP A 185 -10.00 18.79 1.68
C ASP A 185 -10.48 17.53 0.92
N LEU A 186 -10.00 16.34 1.30
CA LEU A 186 -10.49 15.07 0.76
C LEU A 186 -11.99 14.89 1.00
N PHE A 187 -12.48 15.09 2.23
CA PHE A 187 -13.91 14.96 2.55
C PHE A 187 -14.75 16.01 1.83
N ARG A 188 -14.24 17.22 1.70
CA ARG A 188 -14.90 18.26 0.88
C ARG A 188 -15.04 17.80 -0.57
N ARG A 189 -13.96 17.27 -1.15
CA ARG A 189 -13.95 16.81 -2.52
C ARG A 189 -14.83 15.61 -2.78
N ILE A 190 -14.86 14.65 -1.87
CA ILE A 190 -15.77 13.49 -1.91
C ILE A 190 -17.23 13.98 -1.96
N ARG A 191 -17.59 14.96 -1.12
CA ARG A 191 -18.93 15.55 -1.12
C ARG A 191 -19.25 16.33 -2.40
N GLU A 192 -18.31 17.10 -2.91
CA GLU A 192 -18.46 17.83 -4.18
C GLU A 192 -18.71 16.92 -5.37
N ARG A 193 -18.07 15.73 -5.38
CA ARG A 193 -18.29 14.69 -6.39
C ARG A 193 -19.60 13.89 -6.18
N GLY A 194 -20.33 14.12 -5.09
CA GLY A 194 -21.53 13.35 -4.76
C GLY A 194 -21.23 11.88 -4.45
N ILE A 195 -20.04 11.57 -3.94
CA ILE A 195 -19.66 10.20 -3.62
C ILE A 195 -20.23 9.84 -2.25
N GLU A 196 -21.18 8.91 -2.23
CA GLU A 196 -21.74 8.35 -1.00
C GLU A 196 -21.07 7.01 -0.70
N ILE A 197 -20.26 6.95 0.34
CA ILE A 197 -19.57 5.74 0.79
C ILE A 197 -19.27 5.84 2.28
N GLU A 198 -19.33 4.72 2.98
CA GLU A 198 -18.96 4.64 4.39
C GLU A 198 -17.45 4.41 4.53
N MET A 199 -16.80 5.20 5.38
CA MET A 199 -15.35 5.10 5.57
C MET A 199 -15.01 4.87 7.04
N PHE A 200 -14.16 3.90 7.30
CA PHE A 200 -13.58 3.61 8.60
C PHE A 200 -12.15 4.13 8.64
N PHE A 201 -11.84 4.81 9.72
CA PHE A 201 -10.50 5.29 10.01
C PHE A 201 -10.01 4.61 11.28
N GLU A 202 -8.84 4.01 11.21
CA GLU A 202 -8.08 3.62 12.39
C GLU A 202 -7.22 4.83 12.79
N SER A 203 -7.71 5.62 13.73
CA SER A 203 -7.01 6.80 14.23
C SER A 203 -6.77 6.69 15.73
N TRP A 204 -5.67 7.29 16.17
CA TRP A 204 -5.24 7.37 17.58
C TRP A 204 -5.77 8.63 18.24
#